data_18aaa65bc8392dfa5628c38576ce80e2
#
_entry.id   18aaa65bc8392dfa5628c38576ce80e2
#
_cell.length_a   1.000
_cell.length_b   1.000
_cell.length_c   1.000
_cell.angle_alpha   90.00
_cell.angle_beta   90.00
_cell.angle_gamma   90.00
#
_symmetry.space_group_name_H-M   'P 1'
#
loop_
_entity.id
_entity.type
_entity.pdbx_description
1 polymer ?
#
loop_
_entity_poly.entity_id
_entity_poly.type
_entity_poly.pdbx_seq_one_letter_code
_entity_poly.pdbx_strand_id
1 'polypeptide(L)'
;MCQGRAALPPESAARAGDLTVPDVTIVVDVLNGFCKQGNLASPRCDAAIPKIREAIETRRQAGDQLIFLADTHDPDDREFEVFPVHCVRGTVESEVVPELQPLLREAVLIRKRRYSGFFETDLEARLRAAHPDQVTVVGVCTDICVLHTVADLRNRDYRVAIPASAVETFDGPGHPGDEVQRWALAHLKGVLGARIL
;
A
#
# COMPACT_ATOMS: atom_id res chain seq x y z
N MET A 1 1.99 36.73 -0.63
CA MET A 1 0.56 36.79 -0.24
C MET A 1 -0.17 35.71 -1.02
N CYS A 2 -0.31 34.49 -0.43
CA CYS A 2 -1.10 33.42 -1.02
C CYS A 2 -2.53 33.53 -0.48
N GLN A 3 -3.44 33.97 -1.33
CA GLN A 3 -4.87 34.01 -1.03
C GLN A 3 -5.57 32.82 -1.66
N GLY A 4 -6.52 32.27 -0.90
CA GLY A 4 -7.62 31.48 -1.42
C GLY A 4 -7.44 29.97 -1.36
N ARG A 5 -7.72 29.35 -0.20
CA ARG A 5 -8.15 27.96 -0.17
C ARG A 5 -9.50 27.87 -0.89
N ALA A 6 -9.50 27.25 -2.06
CA ALA A 6 -10.76 26.80 -2.66
C ALA A 6 -11.35 25.71 -1.74
N ALA A 7 -12.57 25.93 -1.27
CA ALA A 7 -13.32 24.93 -0.50
C ALA A 7 -13.60 23.73 -1.40
N LEU A 8 -13.31 22.53 -0.88
CA LEU A 8 -13.72 21.28 -1.52
C LEU A 8 -15.26 21.27 -1.61
N PRO A 9 -15.83 20.76 -2.72
CA PRO A 9 -17.28 20.62 -2.82
C PRO A 9 -17.80 19.69 -1.73
N PRO A 10 -19.05 19.86 -1.26
CA PRO A 10 -19.64 19.04 -0.22
C PRO A 10 -19.73 17.59 -0.64
N GLU A 11 -19.57 16.68 0.35
CA GLU A 11 -19.78 15.25 0.18
C GLU A 11 -21.08 14.98 -0.58
N SER A 12 -20.96 14.28 -1.70
CA SER A 12 -22.11 13.88 -2.51
C SER A 12 -23.01 12.98 -1.67
N ALA A 13 -24.24 13.41 -1.47
CA ALA A 13 -25.29 12.59 -0.87
C ALA A 13 -25.44 11.30 -1.68
N ALA A 14 -25.39 10.14 -0.98
CA ALA A 14 -25.59 8.83 -1.57
C ALA A 14 -26.92 8.81 -2.36
N ARG A 15 -26.85 8.60 -3.66
CA ARG A 15 -28.03 8.37 -4.51
C ARG A 15 -28.54 6.96 -4.23
N ALA A 16 -29.72 6.87 -3.65
CA ALA A 16 -30.41 5.60 -3.48
C ALA A 16 -30.71 4.99 -4.87
N GLY A 17 -30.14 3.81 -5.13
CA GLY A 17 -30.43 3.01 -6.33
C GLY A 17 -29.27 2.79 -7.31
N ASP A 18 -28.05 3.28 -7.03
CA ASP A 18 -26.89 3.03 -7.86
C ASP A 18 -26.20 1.73 -7.37
N LEU A 19 -25.90 0.82 -8.30
CA LEU A 19 -25.02 -0.32 -8.03
C LEU A 19 -23.68 0.30 -7.57
N THR A 20 -23.42 0.28 -6.27
CA THR A 20 -22.17 0.82 -5.72
C THR A 20 -21.02 0.09 -6.36
N VAL A 21 -20.23 0.80 -7.15
CA VAL A 21 -18.99 0.25 -7.69
C VAL A 21 -18.10 -0.08 -6.49
N PRO A 22 -17.59 -1.30 -6.40
CA PRO A 22 -16.76 -1.67 -5.26
C PRO A 22 -15.49 -0.83 -5.24
N ASP A 23 -15.16 -0.30 -4.06
CA ASP A 23 -13.85 0.31 -3.81
C ASP A 23 -12.73 -0.71 -3.96
N VAL A 24 -11.50 -0.24 -3.97
CA VAL A 24 -10.32 -1.11 -4.05
C VAL A 24 -9.46 -0.94 -2.80
N THR A 25 -9.04 -2.05 -2.22
CA THR A 25 -8.01 -2.06 -1.18
C THR A 25 -6.72 -2.65 -1.74
N ILE A 26 -5.66 -1.84 -1.71
CA ILE A 26 -4.30 -2.24 -2.12
C ILE A 26 -3.49 -2.60 -0.87
N VAL A 27 -2.98 -3.82 -0.83
CA VAL A 27 -2.09 -4.34 0.21
C VAL A 27 -0.67 -4.33 -0.33
N VAL A 28 0.18 -3.49 0.24
CA VAL A 28 1.54 -3.24 -0.25
C VAL A 28 2.54 -4.07 0.54
N ASP A 29 3.19 -5.01 -0.11
CA ASP A 29 4.42 -5.70 0.31
C ASP A 29 4.41 -6.32 1.72
N VAL A 30 3.27 -6.83 2.18
CA VAL A 30 3.22 -7.59 3.45
C VAL A 30 3.77 -8.99 3.18
N LEU A 31 5.09 -9.06 2.99
CA LEU A 31 5.82 -10.25 2.55
C LEU A 31 6.73 -10.79 3.66
N ASN A 32 7.08 -12.06 3.55
CA ASN A 32 8.02 -12.68 4.49
C ASN A 32 9.36 -11.92 4.54
N GLY A 33 9.85 -11.43 3.40
CA GLY A 33 11.13 -10.71 3.29
C GLY A 33 11.17 -9.36 4.04
N PHE A 34 10.02 -8.74 4.27
CA PHE A 34 9.92 -7.48 5.02
C PHE A 34 9.39 -7.67 6.45
N CYS A 35 8.69 -8.77 6.73
CA CYS A 35 8.03 -8.97 8.02
C CYS A 35 8.64 -10.09 8.85
N LYS A 36 9.11 -11.19 8.24
CA LYS A 36 9.43 -12.42 8.97
C LYS A 36 10.91 -12.79 8.95
N GLN A 37 11.52 -12.78 7.77
CA GLN A 37 12.88 -13.29 7.59
C GLN A 37 13.55 -12.66 6.37
N GLY A 38 14.88 -12.60 6.36
CA GLY A 38 15.68 -12.05 5.28
C GLY A 38 16.38 -10.76 5.69
N ASN A 39 17.09 -10.17 4.73
CA ASN A 39 17.95 -9.01 4.98
C ASN A 39 17.19 -7.73 5.35
N LEU A 40 15.93 -7.62 4.96
CA LEU A 40 15.08 -6.45 5.23
C LEU A 40 13.91 -6.74 6.17
N ALA A 41 13.91 -7.90 6.83
CA ALA A 41 12.87 -8.24 7.79
C ALA A 41 12.90 -7.31 9.00
N SER A 42 11.75 -6.76 9.35
CA SER A 42 11.59 -5.79 10.43
C SER A 42 10.58 -6.27 11.48
N PRO A 43 10.95 -6.29 12.76
CA PRO A 43 10.00 -6.58 13.84
C PRO A 43 8.81 -5.60 13.89
N ARG A 44 8.99 -4.36 13.45
CA ARG A 44 7.90 -3.38 13.37
C ARG A 44 6.88 -3.78 12.31
N CYS A 45 7.36 -4.15 11.12
CA CYS A 45 6.49 -4.62 10.05
C CYS A 45 5.75 -5.90 10.44
N ASP A 46 6.41 -6.81 11.15
CA ASP A 46 5.79 -8.03 11.68
C ASP A 46 4.69 -7.70 12.70
N ALA A 47 4.97 -6.82 13.65
CA ALA A 47 4.02 -6.38 14.67
C ALA A 47 2.78 -5.66 14.10
N ALA A 48 2.88 -5.07 12.89
CA ALA A 48 1.77 -4.39 12.24
C ALA A 48 0.78 -5.36 11.55
N ILE A 49 1.16 -6.61 11.27
CA ILE A 49 0.34 -7.57 10.51
C ILE A 49 -1.09 -7.73 11.07
N PRO A 50 -1.33 -7.84 12.39
CA PRO A 50 -2.69 -7.96 12.91
C PRO A 50 -3.59 -6.78 12.56
N LYS A 51 -3.06 -5.54 12.61
CA LYS A 51 -3.80 -4.33 12.26
C LYS A 51 -4.02 -4.19 10.75
N ILE A 52 -3.03 -4.57 9.96
CA ILE A 52 -3.16 -4.64 8.51
C ILE A 52 -4.26 -5.64 8.14
N ARG A 53 -4.25 -6.83 8.72
CA ARG A 53 -5.27 -7.84 8.50
C ARG A 53 -6.66 -7.36 8.89
N GLU A 54 -6.82 -6.75 10.06
CA GLU A 54 -8.09 -6.18 10.54
C GLU A 54 -8.64 -5.16 9.52
N ALA A 55 -7.80 -4.27 9.02
CA ALA A 55 -8.18 -3.27 8.02
C ALA A 55 -8.62 -3.93 6.69
N ILE A 56 -7.85 -4.92 6.20
CA ILE A 56 -8.21 -5.66 4.98
C ILE A 56 -9.55 -6.37 5.14
N GLU A 57 -9.76 -7.09 6.24
CA GLU A 57 -11.01 -7.83 6.49
C GLU A 57 -12.21 -6.88 6.59
N THR A 58 -12.04 -5.71 7.23
CA THR A 58 -13.07 -4.67 7.30
C THR A 58 -13.46 -4.17 5.92
N ARG A 59 -12.48 -3.88 5.06
CA ARG A 59 -12.72 -3.38 3.71
C ARG A 59 -13.32 -4.46 2.80
N ARG A 60 -12.83 -5.71 2.91
CA ARG A 60 -13.39 -6.86 2.21
C ARG A 60 -14.87 -7.08 2.56
N GLN A 61 -15.23 -6.97 3.83
CA GLN A 61 -16.63 -7.07 4.29
C GLN A 61 -17.49 -5.91 3.75
N ALA A 62 -16.90 -4.76 3.50
CA ALA A 62 -17.57 -3.64 2.87
C ALA A 62 -17.71 -3.80 1.33
N GLY A 63 -17.14 -4.84 0.75
CA GLY A 63 -17.26 -5.16 -0.68
C GLY A 63 -16.07 -4.74 -1.54
N ASP A 64 -14.96 -4.27 -0.95
CA ASP A 64 -13.78 -3.88 -1.72
C ASP A 64 -13.19 -5.05 -2.51
N GLN A 65 -12.70 -4.74 -3.71
CA GLN A 65 -11.78 -5.61 -4.42
C GLN A 65 -10.39 -5.54 -3.79
N LEU A 66 -9.77 -6.70 -3.55
CA LEU A 66 -8.44 -6.77 -2.95
C LEU A 66 -7.36 -6.93 -4.03
N ILE A 67 -6.35 -6.08 -3.98
CA ILE A 67 -5.14 -6.17 -4.80
C ILE A 67 -3.92 -6.22 -3.89
N PHE A 68 -3.17 -7.32 -3.96
CA PHE A 68 -1.89 -7.46 -3.27
C PHE A 68 -0.77 -7.09 -4.23
N LEU A 69 0.11 -6.20 -3.79
CA LEU A 69 1.38 -5.93 -4.44
C LEU A 69 2.47 -6.74 -3.74
N ALA A 70 3.30 -7.41 -4.50
CA ALA A 70 4.36 -8.25 -3.98
C ALA A 70 5.69 -7.90 -4.66
N ASP A 71 6.59 -7.32 -3.90
CA ASP A 71 7.95 -7.06 -4.35
C ASP A 71 8.63 -8.35 -4.75
N THR A 72 9.19 -8.39 -5.96
CA THR A 72 9.69 -9.64 -6.56
C THR A 72 10.80 -9.32 -7.54
N HIS A 73 12.03 -9.49 -7.10
CA HIS A 73 13.23 -9.17 -7.87
C HIS A 73 13.80 -10.37 -8.62
N ASP A 74 14.45 -10.10 -9.74
CA ASP A 74 15.35 -11.07 -10.35
C ASP A 74 16.69 -11.09 -9.58
N PRO A 75 17.49 -12.18 -9.62
CA PRO A 75 18.68 -12.31 -8.78
C PRO A 75 19.75 -11.23 -8.98
N ASP A 76 19.76 -10.56 -10.13
CA ASP A 76 20.69 -9.52 -10.54
C ASP A 76 20.03 -8.13 -10.62
N ASP A 77 18.93 -7.92 -9.89
CA ASP A 77 18.21 -6.65 -9.93
C ASP A 77 19.08 -5.48 -9.46
N ARG A 78 19.03 -4.38 -10.21
CA ARG A 78 19.79 -3.15 -9.92
C ARG A 78 19.39 -2.46 -8.62
N GLU A 79 18.24 -2.78 -8.05
CA GLU A 79 17.85 -2.26 -6.75
C GLU A 79 18.78 -2.75 -5.63
N PHE A 80 19.46 -3.88 -5.85
CA PHE A 80 20.48 -4.41 -4.94
C PHE A 80 21.79 -3.60 -4.90
N GLU A 81 21.93 -2.58 -5.77
CA GLU A 81 22.98 -1.55 -5.63
C GLU A 81 22.70 -0.61 -4.45
N VAL A 82 21.44 -0.50 -4.00
CA VAL A 82 20.98 0.40 -2.92
C VAL A 82 20.57 -0.37 -1.67
N PHE A 83 19.84 -1.47 -1.85
CA PHE A 83 19.38 -2.33 -0.77
C PHE A 83 20.07 -3.69 -0.79
N PRO A 84 20.21 -4.36 0.36
CA PRO A 84 20.62 -5.77 0.39
C PRO A 84 19.70 -6.64 -0.48
N VAL A 85 20.20 -7.75 -0.99
CA VAL A 85 19.40 -8.74 -1.73
C VAL A 85 18.18 -9.15 -0.89
N HIS A 86 16.98 -9.05 -1.45
CA HIS A 86 15.71 -9.34 -0.80
C HIS A 86 14.65 -9.76 -1.81
N CYS A 87 13.60 -10.40 -1.35
CA CYS A 87 12.40 -10.76 -2.12
C CYS A 87 12.69 -11.32 -3.52
N VAL A 88 13.75 -12.14 -3.66
CA VAL A 88 14.11 -12.75 -4.95
C VAL A 88 13.00 -13.69 -5.39
N ARG A 89 12.66 -13.65 -6.66
CA ARG A 89 11.63 -14.46 -7.30
C ARG A 89 11.78 -15.95 -6.98
N GLY A 90 10.69 -16.57 -6.53
CA GLY A 90 10.67 -17.99 -6.19
C GLY A 90 11.26 -18.34 -4.83
N THR A 91 11.66 -17.35 -4.04
CA THR A 91 12.04 -17.55 -2.64
C THR A 91 10.88 -17.29 -1.69
N VAL A 92 10.98 -17.82 -0.48
CA VAL A 92 9.97 -17.57 0.57
C VAL A 92 9.85 -16.08 0.91
N GLU A 93 10.91 -15.31 0.76
CA GLU A 93 10.89 -13.87 1.03
C GLU A 93 9.90 -13.11 0.14
N SER A 94 9.74 -13.52 -1.14
CA SER A 94 8.80 -12.89 -2.09
C SER A 94 7.35 -13.36 -1.94
N GLU A 95 7.05 -14.18 -0.94
CA GLU A 95 5.70 -14.67 -0.68
C GLU A 95 5.00 -13.84 0.40
N VAL A 96 3.69 -13.65 0.23
CA VAL A 96 2.83 -13.00 1.23
C VAL A 96 2.89 -13.76 2.55
N VAL A 97 2.91 -13.05 3.66
CA VAL A 97 2.97 -13.66 5.00
C VAL A 97 1.84 -14.66 5.24
N PRO A 98 2.09 -15.75 6.00
CA PRO A 98 1.10 -16.80 6.22
C PRO A 98 -0.26 -16.29 6.72
N GLU A 99 -0.27 -15.24 7.55
CA GLU A 99 -1.47 -14.64 8.14
C GLU A 99 -2.43 -14.05 7.10
N LEU A 100 -1.90 -13.64 5.93
CA LEU A 100 -2.70 -13.04 4.86
C LEU A 100 -2.90 -13.96 3.65
N GLN A 101 -2.18 -15.07 3.54
CA GLN A 101 -2.32 -16.02 2.43
C GLN A 101 -3.77 -16.49 2.18
N PRO A 102 -4.62 -16.75 3.20
CA PRO A 102 -6.01 -17.14 2.96
C PRO A 102 -6.81 -16.11 2.14
N LEU A 103 -6.46 -14.83 2.24
CA LEU A 103 -7.14 -13.74 1.52
C LEU A 103 -6.79 -13.69 0.02
N LEU A 104 -5.69 -14.30 -0.39
CA LEU A 104 -5.27 -14.34 -1.80
C LEU A 104 -6.25 -15.12 -2.71
N ARG A 105 -7.10 -15.98 -2.14
CA ARG A 105 -8.09 -16.74 -2.91
C ARG A 105 -9.15 -15.85 -3.57
N GLU A 106 -9.39 -14.69 -2.99
CA GLU A 106 -10.40 -13.71 -3.43
C GLU A 106 -9.75 -12.40 -3.92
N ALA A 107 -8.43 -12.40 -4.09
CA ALA A 107 -7.66 -11.22 -4.40
C ALA A 107 -6.85 -11.37 -5.69
N VAL A 108 -6.46 -10.25 -6.25
CA VAL A 108 -5.46 -10.20 -7.33
C VAL A 108 -4.08 -10.04 -6.70
N LEU A 109 -3.12 -10.85 -7.09
CA LEU A 109 -1.71 -10.70 -6.73
C LEU A 109 -0.94 -10.12 -7.92
N ILE A 110 -0.34 -8.95 -7.73
CA ILE A 110 0.51 -8.28 -8.71
C ILE A 110 1.95 -8.32 -8.20
N ARG A 111 2.85 -8.93 -8.96
CA ARG A 111 4.27 -8.90 -8.68
C ARG A 111 4.88 -7.64 -9.30
N LYS A 112 5.59 -6.86 -8.52
CA LYS A 112 6.29 -5.65 -8.93
C LYS A 112 7.79 -5.79 -8.62
N ARG A 113 8.62 -4.99 -9.27
CA ARG A 113 10.07 -4.98 -9.05
C ARG A 113 10.62 -3.59 -8.73
N ARG A 114 9.76 -2.64 -8.36
CA ARG A 114 10.13 -1.29 -7.91
C ARG A 114 9.13 -0.82 -6.86
N TYR A 115 9.43 0.26 -6.21
CA TYR A 115 8.67 0.80 -5.08
C TYR A 115 7.19 1.00 -5.40
N SER A 116 6.88 1.63 -6.52
CA SER A 116 5.48 1.85 -6.93
C SER A 116 4.87 0.60 -7.56
N GLY A 117 3.65 0.29 -7.14
CA GLY A 117 2.83 -0.76 -7.76
C GLY A 117 2.47 -0.50 -9.22
N PHE A 118 2.69 0.70 -9.74
CA PHE A 118 2.39 1.04 -11.15
C PHE A 118 3.54 0.72 -12.11
N PHE A 119 4.77 0.55 -11.57
CA PHE A 119 5.93 0.37 -12.43
C PHE A 119 5.92 -0.99 -13.12
N GLU A 120 5.74 -1.00 -14.44
CA GLU A 120 5.71 -2.20 -15.29
C GLU A 120 4.72 -3.30 -14.84
N THR A 121 3.54 -2.88 -14.35
CA THR A 121 2.47 -3.78 -13.92
C THR A 121 1.14 -3.44 -14.61
N ASP A 122 0.14 -4.27 -14.39
CA ASP A 122 -1.23 -4.04 -14.88
C ASP A 122 -2.14 -3.33 -13.85
N LEU A 123 -1.58 -2.79 -12.76
CA LEU A 123 -2.35 -2.12 -11.70
C LEU A 123 -3.24 -1.00 -12.25
N GLU A 124 -2.70 -0.15 -13.14
CA GLU A 124 -3.48 0.95 -13.72
C GLU A 124 -4.68 0.46 -14.54
N ALA A 125 -4.48 -0.59 -15.34
CA ALA A 125 -5.56 -1.16 -16.14
C ALA A 125 -6.68 -1.74 -15.24
N ARG A 126 -6.31 -2.39 -14.12
CA ARG A 126 -7.26 -2.92 -13.15
C ARG A 126 -8.04 -1.84 -12.43
N LEU A 127 -7.38 -0.79 -11.96
CA LEU A 127 -8.03 0.33 -11.31
C LEU A 127 -8.97 1.07 -12.28
N ARG A 128 -8.57 1.24 -13.53
CA ARG A 128 -9.45 1.81 -14.55
C ARG A 128 -10.69 0.95 -14.83
N ALA A 129 -10.53 -0.37 -14.83
CA ALA A 129 -11.66 -1.29 -15.02
C ALA A 129 -12.60 -1.31 -13.81
N ALA A 130 -12.04 -1.20 -12.60
CA ALA A 130 -12.81 -1.19 -11.36
C ALA A 130 -13.55 0.14 -11.11
N HIS A 131 -13.04 1.27 -11.63
CA HIS A 131 -13.58 2.62 -11.40
C HIS A 131 -13.88 2.95 -9.93
N PRO A 132 -12.97 2.67 -8.97
CA PRO A 132 -13.26 2.84 -7.56
C PRO A 132 -13.51 4.32 -7.21
N ASP A 133 -14.46 4.60 -6.33
CA ASP A 133 -14.64 5.94 -5.77
C ASP A 133 -13.48 6.30 -4.82
N GLN A 134 -12.93 5.30 -4.15
CA GLN A 134 -11.80 5.43 -3.23
C GLN A 134 -10.89 4.20 -3.32
N VAL A 135 -9.58 4.43 -3.19
CA VAL A 135 -8.58 3.38 -3.00
C VAL A 135 -8.07 3.43 -1.55
N THR A 136 -8.25 2.34 -0.81
CA THR A 136 -7.63 2.19 0.51
C THR A 136 -6.26 1.54 0.34
N VAL A 137 -5.23 2.09 1.00
CA VAL A 137 -3.87 1.54 0.93
C VAL A 137 -3.41 1.15 2.33
N VAL A 138 -2.93 -0.08 2.46
CA VAL A 138 -2.36 -0.66 3.69
C VAL A 138 -1.06 -1.38 3.38
N GLY A 139 -0.21 -1.65 4.37
CA GLY A 139 1.01 -2.45 4.19
C GLY A 139 2.30 -1.75 4.57
N VAL A 140 3.42 -2.14 3.93
CA VAL A 140 4.78 -1.71 4.29
C VAL A 140 5.63 -1.42 3.04
N CYS A 141 6.70 -0.62 3.11
CA CYS A 141 7.02 0.35 4.16
C CYS A 141 6.33 1.68 3.83
N THR A 142 5.85 2.38 4.86
CA THR A 142 5.02 3.60 4.69
C THR A 142 5.71 4.67 3.87
N ASP A 143 7.00 4.88 4.07
CA ASP A 143 7.83 5.92 3.43
C ASP A 143 8.44 5.48 2.09
N ILE A 144 8.32 4.21 1.73
CA ILE A 144 8.88 3.65 0.50
C ILE A 144 7.76 3.18 -0.43
N CYS A 145 7.41 1.90 -0.42
CA CYS A 145 6.48 1.33 -1.39
C CYS A 145 5.06 1.88 -1.25
N VAL A 146 4.58 2.11 -0.02
CA VAL A 146 3.28 2.74 0.24
C VAL A 146 3.29 4.16 -0.29
N LEU A 147 4.29 4.99 0.07
CA LEU A 147 4.39 6.38 -0.35
C LEU A 147 4.43 6.51 -1.87
N HIS A 148 5.29 5.73 -2.55
CA HIS A 148 5.44 5.81 -4.01
C HIS A 148 4.18 5.32 -4.74
N THR A 149 3.53 4.27 -4.23
CA THR A 149 2.25 3.80 -4.80
C THR A 149 1.15 4.84 -4.61
N VAL A 150 1.07 5.48 -3.44
CA VAL A 150 0.10 6.55 -3.17
C VAL A 150 0.38 7.78 -4.03
N ALA A 151 1.64 8.17 -4.22
CA ALA A 151 2.00 9.28 -5.09
C ALA A 151 1.51 9.03 -6.52
N ASP A 152 1.70 7.83 -7.04
CA ASP A 152 1.23 7.44 -8.37
C ASP A 152 -0.30 7.39 -8.47
N LEU A 153 -1.00 6.93 -7.42
CA LEU A 153 -2.46 7.00 -7.33
C LEU A 153 -2.93 8.46 -7.39
N ARG A 154 -2.32 9.33 -6.59
CA ARG A 154 -2.70 10.76 -6.53
C ARG A 154 -2.40 11.51 -7.82
N ASN A 155 -1.31 11.18 -8.52
CA ASN A 155 -0.99 11.72 -9.84
C ASN A 155 -1.99 11.29 -10.93
N ARG A 156 -2.83 10.28 -10.65
CA ARG A 156 -3.91 9.77 -11.50
C ARG A 156 -5.30 10.11 -10.98
N ASP A 157 -5.39 11.07 -10.06
CA ASP A 157 -6.63 11.60 -9.47
C ASP A 157 -7.45 10.62 -8.63
N TYR A 158 -6.92 9.45 -8.25
CA TYR A 158 -7.60 8.57 -7.32
C TYR A 158 -7.71 9.20 -5.93
N ARG A 159 -8.87 9.07 -5.29
CA ARG A 159 -9.02 9.38 -3.87
C ARG A 159 -8.37 8.26 -3.06
N VAL A 160 -7.49 8.61 -2.14
CA VAL A 160 -6.76 7.63 -1.34
C VAL A 160 -7.08 7.79 0.14
N ALA A 161 -7.38 6.68 0.81
CA ALA A 161 -7.49 6.59 2.26
C ALA A 161 -6.45 5.62 2.81
N ILE A 162 -5.88 5.96 3.97
CA ILE A 162 -4.83 5.17 4.63
C ILE A 162 -5.19 5.05 6.11
N PRO A 163 -5.58 3.87 6.60
CA PRO A 163 -5.68 3.63 8.03
C PRO A 163 -4.28 3.71 8.66
N ALA A 164 -4.03 4.71 9.51
CA ALA A 164 -2.70 4.96 10.06
C ALA A 164 -2.12 3.76 10.84
N SER A 165 -2.99 2.97 11.47
CA SER A 165 -2.60 1.75 12.19
C SER A 165 -2.31 0.55 11.30
N ALA A 166 -2.60 0.64 9.99
CA ALA A 166 -2.44 -0.44 9.02
C ALA A 166 -1.32 -0.17 8.00
N VAL A 167 -0.46 0.78 8.29
CA VAL A 167 0.79 1.02 7.56
C VAL A 167 1.93 1.18 8.55
N GLU A 168 3.10 0.63 8.23
CA GLU A 168 4.26 0.68 9.13
C GLU A 168 5.56 0.73 8.31
N THR A 169 6.65 1.20 8.96
CA THR A 169 7.99 1.18 8.41
C THR A 169 8.98 0.50 9.37
N PHE A 170 10.23 0.36 8.96
CA PHE A 170 11.29 -0.33 9.71
C PHE A 170 12.11 0.61 10.58
N ASP A 171 12.90 0.06 11.50
CA ASP A 171 14.00 0.74 12.16
C ASP A 171 15.34 0.34 11.51
N GLY A 172 16.24 1.29 11.31
CA GLY A 172 17.56 1.03 10.77
C GLY A 172 18.56 2.16 11.07
N PRO A 173 19.84 1.96 10.77
CA PRO A 173 20.85 3.01 10.88
C PRO A 173 20.46 4.24 10.05
N GLY A 174 20.31 5.40 10.70
CA GLY A 174 19.86 6.63 10.05
C GLY A 174 18.37 6.66 9.67
N HIS A 175 17.60 5.65 10.09
CA HIS A 175 16.17 5.51 9.82
C HIS A 175 15.40 5.18 11.11
N PRO A 176 15.20 6.18 11.99
CA PRO A 176 14.43 6.00 13.22
C PRO A 176 12.93 5.84 12.87
N GLY A 177 12.41 4.61 12.95
CA GLY A 177 11.10 4.23 12.43
C GLY A 177 9.95 5.12 12.90
N ASP A 178 9.90 5.49 14.19
CA ASP A 178 8.83 6.37 14.70
C ASP A 178 8.85 7.78 14.12
N GLU A 179 10.02 8.32 13.83
CA GLU A 179 10.16 9.65 13.21
C GLU A 179 9.80 9.59 11.73
N VAL A 180 10.31 8.57 11.04
CA VAL A 180 10.04 8.34 9.62
C VAL A 180 8.56 8.06 9.39
N GLN A 181 7.93 7.22 10.23
CA GLN A 181 6.50 6.92 10.16
C GLN A 181 5.65 8.20 10.30
N ARG A 182 5.96 9.04 11.31
CA ARG A 182 5.25 10.32 11.50
C ARG A 182 5.43 11.26 10.31
N TRP A 183 6.66 11.36 9.80
CA TRP A 183 6.96 12.17 8.63
C TRP A 183 6.21 11.67 7.39
N ALA A 184 6.25 10.36 7.13
CA ALA A 184 5.60 9.75 5.98
C ALA A 184 4.08 9.99 6.01
N LEU A 185 3.42 9.74 7.14
CA LEU A 185 1.98 10.01 7.30
C LEU A 185 1.65 11.50 7.11
N ALA A 186 2.50 12.41 7.64
CA ALA A 186 2.31 13.84 7.45
C ALA A 186 2.48 14.25 5.97
N HIS A 187 3.44 13.67 5.25
CA HIS A 187 3.67 13.89 3.83
C HIS A 187 2.51 13.35 2.97
N LEU A 188 2.09 12.11 3.23
CA LEU A 188 0.94 11.49 2.56
C LEU A 188 -0.31 12.35 2.69
N LYS A 189 -0.56 12.93 3.89
CA LYS A 189 -1.70 13.82 4.15
C LYS A 189 -1.51 15.20 3.55
N GLY A 190 -0.40 15.85 3.86
CA GLY A 190 -0.20 17.30 3.61
C GLY A 190 0.23 17.63 2.20
N VAL A 191 0.95 16.72 1.54
CA VAL A 191 1.49 16.91 0.19
C VAL A 191 0.68 16.13 -0.83
N LEU A 192 0.45 14.83 -0.60
CA LEU A 192 -0.26 13.97 -1.54
C LEU A 192 -1.79 14.03 -1.37
N GLY A 193 -2.30 14.64 -0.29
CA GLY A 193 -3.74 14.79 -0.09
C GLY A 193 -4.46 13.47 0.20
N ALA A 194 -3.75 12.45 0.70
CA ALA A 194 -4.39 11.22 1.17
C ALA A 194 -5.14 11.46 2.48
N ARG A 195 -6.28 10.79 2.65
CA ARG A 195 -7.05 10.82 3.89
C ARG A 195 -6.46 9.82 4.88
N ILE A 196 -5.85 10.29 5.95
CA ILE A 196 -5.36 9.46 7.05
C ILE A 196 -6.53 9.21 8.01
N LEU A 197 -6.82 7.91 8.27
CA LEU A 197 -7.92 7.44 9.11
C LEU A 197 -7.40 7.02 10.49
#